data_997d3334a93e517984f8bf689eb8b0fa
#
_entry.id   997d3334a93e517984f8bf689eb8b0fa
#
_cell.length_a   1.000
_cell.length_b   1.000
_cell.length_c   1.000
_cell.angle_alpha   90.00
_cell.angle_beta   90.00
_cell.angle_gamma   90.00
#
_symmetry.space_group_name_H-M   'P 1'
#
loop_
_entity.id
_entity.type
_entity.pdbx_description
1 polymer ?
#
loop_
_entity_poly.entity_id
_entity_poly.type
_entity_poly.pdbx_seq_one_letter_code
_entity_poly.pdbx_strand_id
1 'polypeptide(L)'
;VSMVGMFSEATSFNQPLGNWDVSNVTDMRSMFNGNNWTDDDMTFNQDISSWNVSSVTTFQYMFVHNPVFNSDLSSWDVSNASIFIGMFGASNFNQDVSSWDLSSATQLQSMFGGNASFNQDLSDWDISNVTNIADMFAYATTFESDLSGWNTSNVTNISGAFKYAAAFESDLSNWDISNVTSMSYLFAGTNFSPNIASWDVSNITDMERMFRNTTVFNEDISDWNVSNVTNMSLMFMNATGFNQDISDWDVSNVT
;
A
#
# COMPACT_ATOMS: atom_id res chain seq x y z
N VAL A 1 -24.39 12.07 -4.28
CA VAL A 1 -24.35 12.88 -3.03
C VAL A 1 -22.97 12.73 -2.42
N SER A 2 -22.42 13.80 -1.79
CA SER A 2 -21.09 13.78 -1.16
C SER A 2 -21.20 13.89 0.36
N MET A 3 -20.40 13.09 1.07
CA MET A 3 -20.18 13.16 2.52
C MET A 3 -18.71 13.44 2.86
N VAL A 4 -18.01 14.13 1.98
CA VAL A 4 -16.58 14.47 2.15
C VAL A 4 -16.34 15.15 3.48
N GLY A 5 -15.44 14.58 4.29
CA GLY A 5 -15.00 15.15 5.56
C GLY A 5 -16.11 15.42 6.60
N MET A 6 -17.27 14.76 6.48
CA MET A 6 -18.44 15.10 7.31
C MET A 6 -18.16 15.03 8.81
N PHE A 7 -17.32 14.08 9.24
CA PHE A 7 -16.88 13.93 10.63
C PHE A 7 -15.35 14.02 10.75
N SER A 8 -14.67 14.60 9.73
CA SER A 8 -13.22 14.76 9.77
C SER A 8 -12.81 15.55 11.03
N GLU A 9 -11.85 15.01 11.76
CA GLU A 9 -11.33 15.60 13.00
C GLU A 9 -12.37 15.77 14.14
N ALA A 10 -13.55 15.16 13.98
CA ALA A 10 -14.53 15.10 15.06
C ALA A 10 -14.14 13.98 16.06
N THR A 11 -13.02 14.16 16.73
CA THR A 11 -12.28 13.12 17.47
C THR A 11 -13.10 12.40 18.54
N SER A 12 -14.08 13.06 19.14
CA SER A 12 -15.00 12.48 20.14
C SER A 12 -16.27 11.89 19.55
N PHE A 13 -16.46 11.97 18.22
CA PHE A 13 -17.68 11.49 17.61
C PHE A 13 -17.68 9.95 17.52
N ASN A 14 -18.60 9.30 18.22
CA ASN A 14 -18.80 7.85 18.21
C ASN A 14 -20.29 7.47 18.43
N GLN A 15 -21.19 8.07 17.64
CA GLN A 15 -22.61 7.76 17.71
C GLN A 15 -23.02 6.77 16.62
N PRO A 16 -24.05 5.92 16.87
CA PRO A 16 -24.47 4.92 15.90
C PRO A 16 -25.04 5.56 14.62
N LEU A 17 -24.51 5.12 13.48
CA LEU A 17 -24.91 5.58 12.16
C LEU A 17 -25.44 4.45 11.27
N GLY A 18 -25.53 3.22 11.77
CA GLY A 18 -25.91 2.03 10.98
C GLY A 18 -27.26 2.16 10.26
N ASN A 19 -28.18 2.98 10.77
CA ASN A 19 -29.49 3.20 10.14
C ASN A 19 -29.51 4.29 9.04
N TRP A 20 -28.36 4.88 8.70
CA TRP A 20 -28.33 5.87 7.65
C TRP A 20 -28.49 5.24 6.27
N ASP A 21 -29.34 5.84 5.43
CA ASP A 21 -29.39 5.51 4.01
C ASP A 21 -28.30 6.28 3.27
N VAL A 22 -27.24 5.58 2.93
CA VAL A 22 -26.09 6.10 2.17
C VAL A 22 -26.08 5.64 0.72
N SER A 23 -27.15 4.97 0.26
CA SER A 23 -27.22 4.32 -1.07
C SER A 23 -26.99 5.25 -2.27
N ASN A 24 -27.20 6.56 -2.09
CA ASN A 24 -26.97 7.58 -3.11
C ASN A 24 -25.66 8.36 -2.91
N VAL A 25 -24.84 7.97 -1.94
CA VAL A 25 -23.55 8.64 -1.70
C VAL A 25 -22.51 8.12 -2.70
N THR A 26 -21.83 9.03 -3.36
CA THR A 26 -20.79 8.71 -4.35
C THR A 26 -19.39 9.06 -3.87
N ASP A 27 -19.26 9.86 -2.82
CA ASP A 27 -17.97 10.35 -2.33
C ASP A 27 -17.95 10.38 -0.80
N MET A 28 -17.10 9.52 -0.21
CA MET A 28 -16.92 9.38 1.23
C MET A 28 -15.51 9.77 1.68
N ARG A 29 -14.79 10.57 0.89
CA ARG A 29 -13.43 10.99 1.24
C ARG A 29 -13.35 11.62 2.62
N SER A 30 -12.36 11.18 3.40
CA SER A 30 -12.02 11.74 4.71
C SER A 30 -13.18 11.77 5.72
N MET A 31 -14.24 10.95 5.52
CA MET A 31 -15.48 11.07 6.32
C MET A 31 -15.23 10.90 7.83
N PHE A 32 -14.33 10.00 8.21
CA PHE A 32 -13.93 9.72 9.60
C PHE A 32 -12.41 9.84 9.77
N ASN A 33 -11.80 10.76 9.05
CA ASN A 33 -10.37 11.02 9.09
C ASN A 33 -9.98 11.68 10.42
N GLY A 34 -8.97 11.12 11.09
CA GLY A 34 -8.26 11.79 12.19
C GLY A 34 -7.22 12.80 11.68
N ASN A 35 -6.55 13.48 12.62
CA ASN A 35 -5.54 14.49 12.31
C ASN A 35 -4.14 13.93 12.58
N ASN A 36 -3.26 13.96 11.58
CA ASN A 36 -1.85 13.53 11.71
C ASN A 36 -0.92 14.61 12.30
N TRP A 37 -1.43 15.82 12.55
CA TRP A 37 -0.66 16.96 13.08
C TRP A 37 -0.83 17.16 14.58
N THR A 38 -1.83 16.55 15.16
CA THR A 38 -2.10 16.51 16.61
C THR A 38 -2.27 15.04 17.01
N ASP A 39 -1.94 14.69 18.25
CA ASP A 39 -2.17 13.31 18.77
C ASP A 39 -3.68 13.04 19.01
N ASP A 40 -4.55 13.75 18.30
CA ASP A 40 -6.01 13.66 18.43
C ASP A 40 -6.59 12.70 17.39
N ASP A 41 -6.41 11.41 17.63
CA ASP A 41 -6.98 10.34 16.80
C ASP A 41 -8.52 10.33 16.83
N MET A 42 -9.12 9.85 15.75
CA MET A 42 -10.56 9.56 15.72
C MET A 42 -10.91 8.40 16.66
N THR A 43 -12.11 8.49 17.24
CA THR A 43 -12.64 7.42 18.13
C THR A 43 -13.87 6.72 17.54
N PHE A 44 -14.22 6.98 16.29
CA PHE A 44 -15.38 6.35 15.66
C PHE A 44 -15.14 4.86 15.44
N ASN A 45 -16.00 4.03 16.06
CA ASN A 45 -15.98 2.57 15.93
C ASN A 45 -17.40 2.00 16.05
N GLN A 46 -18.36 2.58 15.32
CA GLN A 46 -19.72 2.06 15.29
C GLN A 46 -19.92 1.12 14.10
N ASP A 47 -20.86 0.19 14.26
CA ASP A 47 -21.25 -0.73 13.21
C ASP A 47 -21.89 0.03 12.03
N ILE A 48 -21.28 -0.10 10.87
CA ILE A 48 -21.72 0.43 9.58
C ILE A 48 -21.74 -0.65 8.50
N SER A 49 -21.72 -1.91 8.90
CA SER A 49 -21.74 -3.08 8.00
C SER A 49 -22.98 -3.10 7.09
N SER A 50 -24.09 -2.54 7.57
CA SER A 50 -25.36 -2.46 6.83
C SER A 50 -25.42 -1.36 5.77
N TRP A 51 -24.39 -0.51 5.66
CA TRP A 51 -24.40 0.56 4.66
C TRP A 51 -24.35 0.02 3.24
N ASN A 52 -25.27 0.49 2.38
CA ASN A 52 -25.19 0.25 0.95
C ASN A 52 -24.24 1.27 0.32
N VAL A 53 -22.99 0.87 0.08
CA VAL A 53 -21.93 1.71 -0.48
C VAL A 53 -21.72 1.51 -1.99
N SER A 54 -22.59 0.75 -2.66
CA SER A 54 -22.45 0.36 -4.08
C SER A 54 -22.38 1.53 -5.07
N SER A 55 -22.80 2.74 -4.65
CA SER A 55 -22.68 3.95 -5.48
C SER A 55 -21.38 4.73 -5.23
N VAL A 56 -20.58 4.35 -4.24
CA VAL A 56 -19.38 5.10 -3.84
C VAL A 56 -18.27 4.87 -4.86
N THR A 57 -17.64 5.94 -5.31
CA THR A 57 -16.50 5.89 -6.25
C THR A 57 -15.15 6.14 -5.60
N THR A 58 -15.14 6.68 -4.37
CA THR A 58 -13.91 6.97 -3.63
C THR A 58 -14.09 6.89 -2.13
N PHE A 59 -13.16 6.15 -1.49
CA PHE A 59 -13.00 6.03 -0.05
C PHE A 59 -11.69 6.67 0.45
N GLN A 60 -11.11 7.58 -0.34
CA GLN A 60 -9.82 8.20 -0.02
C GLN A 60 -9.78 8.75 1.40
N TYR A 61 -8.82 8.30 2.22
CA TYR A 61 -8.59 8.73 3.61
C TYR A 61 -9.77 8.55 4.57
N MET A 62 -10.74 7.65 4.26
CA MET A 62 -11.99 7.57 5.01
C MET A 62 -11.78 7.29 6.50
N PHE A 63 -10.83 6.42 6.85
CA PHE A 63 -10.53 6.02 8.24
C PHE A 63 -9.05 6.25 8.61
N VAL A 64 -8.36 7.10 7.87
CA VAL A 64 -6.95 7.40 8.19
C VAL A 64 -6.86 8.05 9.59
N HIS A 65 -5.85 7.66 10.38
CA HIS A 65 -5.71 8.09 11.77
C HIS A 65 -6.97 7.82 12.64
N ASN A 66 -7.59 6.67 12.41
CA ASN A 66 -8.67 6.15 13.26
C ASN A 66 -8.26 4.78 13.85
N PRO A 67 -7.45 4.76 14.90
CA PRO A 67 -6.85 3.54 15.44
C PRO A 67 -7.84 2.61 16.14
N VAL A 68 -9.06 3.06 16.40
CA VAL A 68 -10.08 2.23 17.05
C VAL A 68 -11.08 1.60 16.08
N PHE A 69 -11.14 2.11 14.83
CA PHE A 69 -12.08 1.59 13.84
C PHE A 69 -11.69 0.17 13.40
N ASN A 70 -12.58 -0.78 13.67
CA ASN A 70 -12.39 -2.18 13.30
C ASN A 70 -13.75 -2.89 13.08
N SER A 71 -14.75 -2.20 12.52
CA SER A 71 -16.04 -2.79 12.13
C SER A 71 -15.89 -3.71 10.94
N ASP A 72 -16.68 -4.77 10.90
CA ASP A 72 -16.77 -5.68 9.76
C ASP A 72 -17.32 -4.93 8.51
N LEU A 73 -16.55 -4.94 7.43
CA LEU A 73 -16.88 -4.34 6.14
C LEU A 73 -16.94 -5.39 5.01
N SER A 74 -16.90 -6.67 5.33
CA SER A 74 -16.87 -7.77 4.35
C SER A 74 -18.09 -7.77 3.40
N SER A 75 -19.23 -7.23 3.87
CA SER A 75 -20.47 -7.13 3.09
C SER A 75 -20.55 -5.91 2.16
N TRP A 76 -19.57 -5.00 2.21
CA TRP A 76 -19.60 -3.81 1.36
C TRP A 76 -19.38 -4.16 -0.11
N ASP A 77 -20.27 -3.70 -0.97
CA ASP A 77 -20.07 -3.71 -2.43
C ASP A 77 -19.26 -2.50 -2.83
N VAL A 78 -17.96 -2.70 -3.05
CA VAL A 78 -17.01 -1.65 -3.43
C VAL A 78 -16.68 -1.65 -4.93
N SER A 79 -17.39 -2.45 -5.73
CA SER A 79 -17.10 -2.72 -7.16
C SER A 79 -17.09 -1.48 -8.05
N ASN A 80 -17.75 -0.39 -7.65
CA ASN A 80 -17.72 0.90 -8.36
C ASN A 80 -16.63 1.86 -7.90
N ALA A 81 -15.91 1.52 -6.82
CA ALA A 81 -14.90 2.41 -6.29
C ALA A 81 -13.57 2.27 -7.02
N SER A 82 -12.99 3.39 -7.41
CA SER A 82 -11.70 3.43 -8.10
C SER A 82 -10.56 3.95 -7.24
N ILE A 83 -10.83 4.59 -6.10
CA ILE A 83 -9.84 5.28 -5.27
C ILE A 83 -9.99 4.86 -3.81
N PHE A 84 -8.94 4.20 -3.30
CA PHE A 84 -8.84 3.75 -1.91
C PHE A 84 -7.61 4.35 -1.18
N ILE A 85 -7.09 5.47 -1.69
CA ILE A 85 -5.88 6.10 -1.17
C ILE A 85 -5.97 6.30 0.34
N GLY A 86 -5.06 5.68 1.10
CA GLY A 86 -4.95 5.84 2.55
C GLY A 86 -6.20 5.45 3.35
N MET A 87 -7.11 4.63 2.79
CA MET A 87 -8.41 4.36 3.43
C MET A 87 -8.28 3.90 4.88
N PHE A 88 -7.32 3.04 5.16
CA PHE A 88 -7.02 2.51 6.50
C PHE A 88 -5.60 2.87 6.96
N GLY A 89 -5.03 3.93 6.40
CA GLY A 89 -3.69 4.38 6.75
C GLY A 89 -3.60 4.80 8.22
N ALA A 90 -2.50 4.46 8.90
CA ALA A 90 -2.27 4.78 10.31
C ALA A 90 -3.48 4.44 11.22
N SER A 91 -4.16 3.33 10.92
CA SER A 91 -5.25 2.77 11.73
C SER A 91 -4.84 1.41 12.31
N ASN A 92 -5.75 0.73 13.03
CA ASN A 92 -5.59 -0.66 13.46
C ASN A 92 -6.64 -1.58 12.82
N PHE A 93 -7.20 -1.17 11.68
CA PHE A 93 -8.18 -1.98 10.96
C PHE A 93 -7.57 -3.33 10.57
N ASN A 94 -8.26 -4.43 10.93
CA ASN A 94 -7.83 -5.80 10.64
C ASN A 94 -9.03 -6.74 10.44
N GLN A 95 -10.08 -6.27 9.74
CA GLN A 95 -11.19 -7.12 9.34
C GLN A 95 -10.99 -7.68 7.93
N ASP A 96 -11.63 -8.80 7.66
CA ASP A 96 -11.57 -9.49 6.38
C ASP A 96 -12.18 -8.62 5.26
N VAL A 97 -11.39 -8.36 4.25
CA VAL A 97 -11.75 -7.64 3.02
C VAL A 97 -11.38 -8.45 1.76
N SER A 98 -11.08 -9.73 1.92
CA SER A 98 -10.67 -10.62 0.82
C SER A 98 -11.73 -10.72 -0.28
N SER A 99 -13.02 -10.60 0.08
CA SER A 99 -14.15 -10.67 -0.85
C SER A 99 -14.42 -9.39 -1.64
N TRP A 100 -13.66 -8.31 -1.40
CA TRP A 100 -13.89 -7.05 -2.12
C TRP A 100 -13.54 -7.17 -3.61
N ASP A 101 -14.49 -6.78 -4.46
CA ASP A 101 -14.26 -6.65 -5.90
C ASP A 101 -13.55 -5.32 -6.19
N LEU A 102 -12.25 -5.40 -6.47
CA LEU A 102 -11.39 -4.26 -6.81
C LEU A 102 -11.18 -4.09 -8.32
N SER A 103 -11.96 -4.76 -9.16
CA SER A 103 -11.80 -4.70 -10.62
C SER A 103 -11.91 -3.29 -11.22
N SER A 104 -12.56 -2.35 -10.52
CA SER A 104 -12.60 -0.92 -10.89
C SER A 104 -11.51 -0.07 -10.24
N ALA A 105 -10.73 -0.63 -9.30
CA ALA A 105 -9.73 0.12 -8.55
C ALA A 105 -8.55 0.53 -9.43
N THR A 106 -8.10 1.78 -9.27
CA THR A 106 -6.93 2.32 -9.97
C THR A 106 -5.87 2.86 -9.02
N GLN A 107 -6.25 3.21 -7.79
CA GLN A 107 -5.39 3.88 -6.81
C GLN A 107 -5.53 3.23 -5.43
N LEU A 108 -4.49 2.52 -4.97
CA LEU A 108 -4.40 1.87 -3.65
C LEU A 108 -3.26 2.43 -2.79
N GLN A 109 -2.65 3.55 -3.19
CA GLN A 109 -1.50 4.10 -2.48
C GLN A 109 -1.81 4.33 -0.99
N SER A 110 -0.88 3.94 -0.13
CA SER A 110 -0.96 4.05 1.33
C SER A 110 -2.21 3.43 1.97
N MET A 111 -2.95 2.53 1.26
CA MET A 111 -4.25 2.01 1.75
C MET A 111 -4.14 1.43 3.15
N PHE A 112 -3.06 0.72 3.46
CA PHE A 112 -2.73 0.18 4.77
C PHE A 112 -1.42 0.76 5.34
N GLY A 113 -0.93 1.86 4.75
CA GLY A 113 0.32 2.48 5.18
C GLY A 113 0.26 2.92 6.65
N GLY A 114 1.21 2.48 7.48
CA GLY A 114 1.20 2.75 8.92
C GLY A 114 0.22 1.89 9.73
N ASN A 115 -0.53 0.99 9.10
CA ASN A 115 -1.41 0.05 9.80
C ASN A 115 -0.61 -1.17 10.25
N ALA A 116 -0.08 -1.14 11.46
CA ALA A 116 0.75 -2.20 12.01
C ALA A 116 -0.02 -3.46 12.43
N SER A 117 -1.35 -3.44 12.36
CA SER A 117 -2.21 -4.54 12.79
C SER A 117 -2.80 -5.35 11.62
N PHE A 118 -2.79 -4.78 10.41
CA PHE A 118 -3.44 -5.42 9.26
C PHE A 118 -2.67 -6.67 8.80
N ASN A 119 -3.37 -7.81 8.78
CA ASN A 119 -2.84 -9.08 8.29
C ASN A 119 -3.99 -9.98 7.78
N GLN A 120 -4.71 -9.50 6.76
CA GLN A 120 -5.75 -10.30 6.10
C GLN A 120 -5.25 -10.79 4.74
N ASP A 121 -5.82 -11.88 4.26
CA ASP A 121 -5.48 -12.46 2.97
C ASP A 121 -5.99 -11.58 1.82
N LEU A 122 -5.07 -11.18 0.94
CA LEU A 122 -5.35 -10.36 -0.23
C LEU A 122 -4.94 -11.06 -1.54
N SER A 123 -4.63 -12.35 -1.47
CA SER A 123 -4.12 -13.13 -2.62
C SER A 123 -5.08 -13.15 -3.82
N ASP A 124 -6.39 -13.12 -3.55
CA ASP A 124 -7.43 -13.16 -4.58
C ASP A 124 -7.86 -11.78 -5.11
N TRP A 125 -7.26 -10.69 -4.65
CA TRP A 125 -7.61 -9.36 -5.15
C TRP A 125 -7.23 -9.18 -6.62
N ASP A 126 -8.20 -8.79 -7.46
CA ASP A 126 -7.92 -8.36 -8.84
C ASP A 126 -7.46 -6.91 -8.85
N ILE A 127 -6.14 -6.72 -8.97
CA ILE A 127 -5.51 -5.40 -9.08
C ILE A 127 -5.11 -5.06 -10.52
N SER A 128 -5.63 -5.78 -11.52
CA SER A 128 -5.20 -5.66 -12.92
C SER A 128 -5.39 -4.26 -13.53
N ASN A 129 -6.28 -3.43 -12.96
CA ASN A 129 -6.48 -2.04 -13.36
C ASN A 129 -5.76 -1.02 -12.45
N VAL A 130 -5.08 -1.48 -11.42
CA VAL A 130 -4.37 -0.60 -10.48
C VAL A 130 -3.09 -0.04 -11.11
N THR A 131 -2.90 1.27 -10.99
CA THR A 131 -1.72 1.96 -11.51
C THR A 131 -0.76 2.43 -10.41
N ASN A 132 -1.22 2.50 -9.15
CA ASN A 132 -0.43 3.04 -8.06
C ASN A 132 -0.68 2.28 -6.75
N ILE A 133 0.39 1.65 -6.23
CA ILE A 133 0.44 0.98 -4.93
C ILE A 133 1.53 1.57 -4.03
N ALA A 134 2.00 2.81 -4.30
CA ALA A 134 3.03 3.44 -3.49
C ALA A 134 2.66 3.45 -2.00
N ASP A 135 3.62 3.12 -1.12
CA ASP A 135 3.44 3.07 0.34
C ASP A 135 2.27 2.20 0.83
N MET A 136 1.70 1.30 -0.02
CA MET A 136 0.46 0.57 0.30
C MET A 136 0.53 -0.19 1.61
N PHE A 137 1.66 -0.83 1.90
CA PHE A 137 1.94 -1.58 3.13
C PHE A 137 3.13 -1.01 3.90
N ALA A 138 3.50 0.26 3.63
CA ALA A 138 4.58 0.90 4.37
C ALA A 138 4.29 0.87 5.87
N TYR A 139 5.23 0.35 6.68
CA TYR A 139 5.07 0.18 8.14
C TYR A 139 3.93 -0.76 8.58
N ALA A 140 3.34 -1.56 7.68
CA ALA A 140 2.41 -2.64 8.02
C ALA A 140 3.21 -3.84 8.56
N THR A 141 3.64 -3.77 9.80
CA THR A 141 4.67 -4.65 10.37
C THR A 141 4.23 -6.09 10.59
N THR A 142 2.93 -6.38 10.56
CA THR A 142 2.35 -7.74 10.71
C THR A 142 1.87 -8.34 9.39
N PHE A 143 1.89 -7.57 8.30
CA PHE A 143 1.35 -8.01 7.01
C PHE A 143 2.24 -9.08 6.37
N GLU A 144 1.65 -10.22 6.02
CA GLU A 144 2.33 -11.41 5.47
C GLU A 144 1.53 -12.17 4.39
N SER A 145 0.46 -11.55 3.82
CA SER A 145 -0.32 -12.16 2.74
C SER A 145 0.54 -12.45 1.51
N ASP A 146 0.26 -13.57 0.84
CA ASP A 146 0.89 -13.92 -0.43
C ASP A 146 0.35 -13.03 -1.56
N LEU A 147 1.24 -12.28 -2.21
CA LEU A 147 0.92 -11.39 -3.33
C LEU A 147 1.53 -11.87 -4.67
N SER A 148 2.06 -13.10 -4.71
CA SER A 148 2.72 -13.67 -5.89
C SER A 148 1.80 -13.79 -7.11
N GLY A 149 0.48 -13.89 -6.87
CA GLY A 149 -0.55 -13.97 -7.90
C GLY A 149 -1.03 -12.63 -8.47
N TRP A 150 -0.59 -11.50 -7.92
CA TRP A 150 -1.07 -10.20 -8.37
C TRP A 150 -0.64 -9.88 -9.80
N ASN A 151 -1.58 -9.42 -10.64
CA ASN A 151 -1.28 -8.87 -11.96
C ASN A 151 -0.87 -7.40 -11.84
N THR A 152 0.44 -7.14 -11.91
CA THR A 152 1.02 -5.81 -11.74
C THR A 152 1.32 -5.09 -13.06
N SER A 153 0.90 -5.64 -14.21
CA SER A 153 1.26 -5.15 -15.53
C SER A 153 0.85 -3.70 -15.82
N ASN A 154 -0.15 -3.16 -15.13
CA ASN A 154 -0.55 -1.75 -15.24
C ASN A 154 0.03 -0.84 -14.14
N VAL A 155 0.77 -1.42 -13.19
CA VAL A 155 1.33 -0.62 -12.08
C VAL A 155 2.51 0.22 -12.56
N THR A 156 2.45 1.51 -12.28
CA THR A 156 3.50 2.47 -12.66
C THR A 156 4.27 3.01 -11.46
N ASN A 157 3.72 2.88 -10.25
CA ASN A 157 4.34 3.37 -9.02
C ASN A 157 4.23 2.35 -7.88
N ILE A 158 5.38 1.82 -7.45
CA ILE A 158 5.54 0.88 -6.34
C ILE A 158 6.42 1.45 -5.21
N SER A 159 6.77 2.75 -5.28
CA SER A 159 7.70 3.37 -4.33
C SER A 159 7.24 3.16 -2.89
N GLY A 160 8.12 2.66 -2.04
CA GLY A 160 7.84 2.43 -0.62
C GLY A 160 6.79 1.36 -0.31
N ALA A 161 6.28 0.59 -1.30
CA ALA A 161 5.13 -0.29 -1.09
C ALA A 161 5.27 -1.24 0.10
N PHE A 162 6.47 -1.73 0.39
CA PHE A 162 6.77 -2.63 1.53
C PHE A 162 7.77 -2.03 2.53
N LYS A 163 7.97 -0.73 2.48
CA LYS A 163 8.90 -0.03 3.38
C LYS A 163 8.57 -0.34 4.84
N TYR A 164 9.53 -0.92 5.57
CA TYR A 164 9.39 -1.36 6.97
C TYR A 164 8.23 -2.34 7.23
N ALA A 165 7.74 -3.08 6.23
CA ALA A 165 6.84 -4.21 6.38
C ALA A 165 7.64 -5.43 6.87
N ALA A 166 7.79 -5.56 8.19
CA ALA A 166 8.79 -6.45 8.78
C ALA A 166 8.45 -7.95 8.66
N ALA A 167 7.16 -8.29 8.55
CA ALA A 167 6.70 -9.67 8.42
C ALA A 167 6.46 -10.10 6.96
N PHE A 168 6.56 -9.18 6.01
CA PHE A 168 6.27 -9.49 4.61
C PHE A 168 7.34 -10.40 3.98
N GLU A 169 6.91 -11.52 3.37
CA GLU A 169 7.79 -12.57 2.81
C GLU A 169 7.28 -13.17 1.49
N SER A 170 6.43 -12.45 0.73
CA SER A 170 5.89 -12.98 -0.54
C SER A 170 6.95 -13.05 -1.64
N ASP A 171 6.87 -14.09 -2.49
CA ASP A 171 7.66 -14.21 -3.73
C ASP A 171 7.10 -13.22 -4.77
N LEU A 172 7.95 -12.29 -5.23
CA LEU A 172 7.58 -11.25 -6.19
C LEU A 172 8.19 -11.50 -7.58
N SER A 173 8.76 -12.66 -7.84
CA SER A 173 9.42 -13.00 -9.13
C SER A 173 8.49 -12.85 -10.35
N ASN A 174 7.18 -13.04 -10.16
CA ASN A 174 6.19 -12.96 -11.23
C ASN A 174 5.64 -11.54 -11.46
N TRP A 175 6.03 -10.55 -10.64
CA TRP A 175 5.54 -9.20 -10.84
C TRP A 175 6.09 -8.59 -12.14
N ASP A 176 5.20 -8.07 -12.97
CA ASP A 176 5.55 -7.27 -14.14
C ASP A 176 5.79 -5.82 -13.70
N ILE A 177 7.04 -5.38 -13.79
CA ILE A 177 7.46 -4.02 -13.44
C ILE A 177 7.82 -3.18 -14.66
N SER A 178 7.49 -3.62 -15.86
CA SER A 178 7.88 -2.99 -17.12
C SER A 178 7.39 -1.54 -17.26
N ASN A 179 6.30 -1.19 -16.58
CA ASN A 179 5.76 0.18 -16.54
C ASN A 179 6.24 1.01 -15.34
N VAL A 180 7.08 0.44 -14.47
CA VAL A 180 7.61 1.13 -13.28
C VAL A 180 8.84 1.95 -13.64
N THR A 181 8.95 3.16 -13.09
CA THR A 181 10.12 4.03 -13.27
C THR A 181 10.85 4.37 -11.97
N SER A 182 10.22 4.16 -10.80
CA SER A 182 10.83 4.37 -9.50
C SER A 182 10.54 3.20 -8.56
N MET A 183 11.60 2.72 -7.92
CA MET A 183 11.57 1.73 -6.83
C MET A 183 12.08 2.34 -5.52
N SER A 184 12.01 3.67 -5.38
CA SER A 184 12.52 4.34 -4.19
C SER A 184 11.90 3.76 -2.93
N TYR A 185 12.72 3.42 -1.92
CA TYR A 185 12.30 2.85 -0.64
C TYR A 185 11.55 1.51 -0.67
N LEU A 186 11.39 0.85 -1.83
CA LEU A 186 10.48 -0.31 -2.00
C LEU A 186 10.59 -1.35 -0.89
N PHE A 187 11.81 -1.77 -0.55
CA PHE A 187 12.09 -2.78 0.48
C PHE A 187 12.87 -2.21 1.67
N ALA A 188 12.93 -0.90 1.83
CA ALA A 188 13.69 -0.30 2.92
C ALA A 188 13.22 -0.84 4.29
N GLY A 189 14.15 -1.39 5.08
CA GLY A 189 13.86 -1.90 6.42
C GLY A 189 13.09 -3.23 6.47
N THR A 190 12.95 -3.94 5.35
CA THR A 190 12.42 -5.31 5.34
C THR A 190 13.49 -6.34 5.75
N ASN A 191 13.04 -7.51 6.20
CA ASN A 191 13.92 -8.61 6.64
C ASN A 191 13.75 -9.88 5.81
N PHE A 192 13.42 -9.75 4.52
CA PHE A 192 13.25 -10.89 3.62
C PHE A 192 14.03 -10.70 2.31
N SER A 193 14.07 -11.78 1.50
CA SER A 193 14.63 -11.78 0.15
C SER A 193 13.48 -11.97 -0.84
N PRO A 194 13.11 -10.96 -1.65
CA PRO A 194 11.87 -10.94 -2.42
C PRO A 194 11.88 -11.76 -3.72
N ASN A 195 13.00 -12.45 -4.05
CA ASN A 195 13.19 -13.23 -5.28
C ASN A 195 13.02 -12.39 -6.57
N ILE A 196 13.74 -11.28 -6.65
CA ILE A 196 13.61 -10.25 -7.69
C ILE A 196 14.76 -10.24 -8.71
N ALA A 197 15.66 -11.21 -8.66
CA ALA A 197 16.82 -11.29 -9.56
C ALA A 197 16.42 -11.24 -11.05
N SER A 198 15.24 -11.80 -11.40
CA SER A 198 14.72 -11.84 -12.77
C SER A 198 14.02 -10.57 -13.25
N TRP A 199 13.87 -9.56 -12.40
CA TRP A 199 13.16 -8.33 -12.78
C TRP A 199 13.89 -7.56 -13.89
N ASP A 200 13.15 -7.11 -14.91
CA ASP A 200 13.66 -6.16 -15.89
C ASP A 200 13.58 -4.73 -15.35
N VAL A 201 14.71 -4.25 -14.85
CA VAL A 201 14.85 -2.90 -14.27
C VAL A 201 15.28 -1.84 -15.27
N SER A 202 15.29 -2.16 -16.58
CA SER A 202 15.83 -1.28 -17.61
C SER A 202 15.07 0.05 -17.76
N ASN A 203 13.82 0.14 -17.29
CA ASN A 203 13.04 1.38 -17.30
C ASN A 203 13.15 2.18 -15.99
N ILE A 204 13.86 1.64 -14.98
CA ILE A 204 13.97 2.30 -13.69
C ILE A 204 14.96 3.46 -13.76
N THR A 205 14.56 4.60 -13.21
CA THR A 205 15.38 5.80 -13.11
C THR A 205 15.74 6.17 -11.68
N ASP A 206 14.98 5.66 -10.69
CA ASP A 206 15.16 5.98 -9.29
C ASP A 206 15.09 4.72 -8.40
N MET A 207 16.22 4.45 -7.71
CA MET A 207 16.39 3.36 -6.75
C MET A 207 16.80 3.90 -5.36
N GLU A 208 16.46 5.16 -5.06
CA GLU A 208 16.81 5.77 -3.77
C GLU A 208 16.37 4.88 -2.61
N ARG A 209 17.32 4.53 -1.73
CA ARG A 209 17.06 3.78 -0.48
C ARG A 209 16.31 2.45 -0.63
N MET A 210 16.28 1.85 -1.84
CA MET A 210 15.51 0.65 -2.14
C MET A 210 15.74 -0.48 -1.12
N PHE A 211 16.99 -0.74 -0.75
CA PHE A 211 17.38 -1.79 0.22
C PHE A 211 17.97 -1.21 1.51
N ARG A 212 17.70 0.04 1.82
CA ARG A 212 18.21 0.66 3.04
C ARG A 212 17.75 -0.09 4.28
N ASN A 213 18.67 -0.36 5.22
CA ASN A 213 18.40 -1.06 6.48
C ASN A 213 17.91 -2.52 6.31
N THR A 214 18.11 -3.16 5.16
CA THR A 214 17.87 -4.60 5.01
C THR A 214 19.04 -5.38 5.62
N THR A 215 18.74 -6.45 6.37
CA THR A 215 19.80 -7.23 7.03
C THR A 215 20.04 -8.59 6.37
N VAL A 216 19.08 -9.08 5.57
CA VAL A 216 19.12 -10.42 4.97
C VAL A 216 19.20 -10.40 3.45
N PHE A 217 18.83 -9.29 2.79
CA PHE A 217 18.86 -9.20 1.34
C PHE A 217 20.27 -9.44 0.81
N ASN A 218 20.43 -10.48 -0.01
CA ASN A 218 21.68 -10.84 -0.68
C ASN A 218 21.43 -11.62 -1.98
N GLU A 219 20.40 -11.26 -2.76
CA GLU A 219 20.16 -11.85 -4.06
C GLU A 219 21.19 -11.41 -5.08
N ASP A 220 21.49 -12.30 -6.03
CA ASP A 220 22.33 -11.96 -7.17
C ASP A 220 21.52 -11.09 -8.15
N ILE A 221 21.85 -9.80 -8.17
CA ILE A 221 21.27 -8.77 -9.05
C ILE A 221 22.30 -8.24 -10.05
N SER A 222 23.39 -8.99 -10.29
CA SER A 222 24.45 -8.60 -11.22
C SER A 222 23.95 -8.38 -12.65
N ASP A 223 22.93 -9.12 -13.07
CA ASP A 223 22.33 -9.03 -14.40
C ASP A 223 21.38 -7.84 -14.59
N TRP A 224 21.12 -7.04 -13.55
CA TRP A 224 20.24 -5.88 -13.68
C TRP A 224 20.84 -4.81 -14.60
N ASN A 225 20.09 -4.41 -15.64
CA ASN A 225 20.43 -3.28 -16.47
C ASN A 225 20.07 -1.96 -15.79
N VAL A 226 21.04 -1.36 -15.10
CA VAL A 226 20.85 -0.10 -14.35
C VAL A 226 21.28 1.15 -15.12
N SER A 227 21.56 1.02 -16.41
CA SER A 227 22.12 2.12 -17.24
C SER A 227 21.22 3.36 -17.33
N ASN A 228 19.91 3.23 -17.06
CA ASN A 228 18.99 4.37 -17.03
C ASN A 228 18.79 4.98 -15.63
N VAL A 229 19.39 4.38 -14.59
CA VAL A 229 19.21 4.87 -13.22
C VAL A 229 20.01 6.16 -13.02
N THR A 230 19.33 7.18 -12.51
CA THR A 230 19.91 8.49 -12.21
C THR A 230 20.08 8.74 -10.72
N ASN A 231 19.33 8.03 -9.85
CA ASN A 231 19.39 8.17 -8.40
C ASN A 231 19.52 6.80 -7.73
N MET A 232 20.66 6.55 -7.07
CA MET A 232 20.94 5.39 -6.22
C MET A 232 21.28 5.82 -4.79
N SER A 233 20.89 7.03 -4.39
CA SER A 233 21.26 7.58 -3.09
C SER A 233 20.84 6.64 -1.95
N LEU A 234 21.83 6.26 -1.11
CA LEU A 234 21.59 5.43 0.08
C LEU A 234 20.96 4.05 -0.21
N MET A 235 21.01 3.54 -1.47
CA MET A 235 20.36 2.30 -1.90
C MET A 235 20.65 1.12 -0.96
N PHE A 236 21.91 0.93 -0.58
CA PHE A 236 22.37 -0.15 0.31
C PHE A 236 22.83 0.35 1.68
N MET A 237 22.43 1.56 2.10
CA MET A 237 22.80 2.07 3.42
C MET A 237 22.33 1.12 4.52
N ASN A 238 23.26 0.60 5.35
CA ASN A 238 23.01 -0.41 6.39
C ASN A 238 22.41 -1.74 5.87
N ALA A 239 22.56 -2.08 4.59
CA ALA A 239 22.22 -3.38 4.04
C ALA A 239 23.33 -4.39 4.41
N THR A 240 23.35 -4.84 5.65
CA THR A 240 24.50 -5.57 6.23
C THR A 240 24.67 -7.00 5.68
N GLY A 241 23.63 -7.57 5.06
CA GLY A 241 23.68 -8.87 4.41
C GLY A 241 24.19 -8.82 2.96
N PHE A 242 24.10 -7.67 2.29
CA PHE A 242 24.40 -7.57 0.86
C PHE A 242 25.89 -7.63 0.57
N ASN A 243 26.31 -8.63 -0.25
CA ASN A 243 27.69 -8.82 -0.70
C ASN A 243 27.77 -9.47 -2.09
N GLN A 244 26.88 -9.09 -3.02
CA GLN A 244 26.93 -9.59 -4.39
C GLN A 244 27.86 -8.73 -5.25
N ASP A 245 28.40 -9.35 -6.31
CA ASP A 245 29.23 -8.64 -7.28
C ASP A 245 28.34 -7.81 -8.22
N ILE A 246 28.48 -6.51 -8.16
CA ILE A 246 27.81 -5.53 -9.02
C ILE A 246 28.81 -4.68 -9.81
N SER A 247 30.02 -5.19 -10.01
CA SER A 247 31.10 -4.44 -10.68
C SER A 247 30.80 -4.14 -12.15
N ASP A 248 29.92 -4.91 -12.78
CA ASP A 248 29.54 -4.74 -14.18
C ASP A 248 28.36 -3.74 -14.39
N TRP A 249 27.81 -3.16 -13.32
CA TRP A 249 26.78 -2.16 -13.45
C TRP A 249 27.26 -0.88 -14.15
N ASP A 250 26.55 -0.45 -15.20
CA ASP A 250 26.77 0.87 -15.80
C ASP A 250 26.08 1.96 -14.97
N VAL A 251 26.87 2.64 -14.15
CA VAL A 251 26.41 3.76 -13.28
C VAL A 251 26.75 5.13 -13.83
N SER A 252 27.04 5.23 -15.12
CA SER A 252 27.50 6.48 -15.76
C SER A 252 26.48 7.61 -15.73
N ASN A 253 25.19 7.29 -15.57
CA ASN A 253 24.08 8.25 -15.47
C ASN A 253 23.70 8.63 -14.04
N VAL A 254 24.30 8.02 -13.01
CA VAL A 254 23.98 8.32 -11.60
C VAL A 254 24.58 9.65 -11.19
N THR A 255 23.77 10.52 -10.56
CA THR A 255 24.14 11.90 -10.17
C THR A 255 24.02 12.16 -8.67
#